data_81810ce4fffaa9038fc5d2b56df8a2e3
#
_entry.id   81810ce4fffaa9038fc5d2b56df8a2e3
#
_cell.length_a   1.000
_cell.length_b   1.000
_cell.length_c   1.000
_cell.angle_alpha   90.00
_cell.angle_beta   90.00
_cell.angle_gamma   90.00
#
_symmetry.space_group_name_H-M   'P 1'
#
loop_
_entity.id
_entity.type
_entity.pdbx_description
1 polymer ?
#
loop_
_entity_poly.entity_id
_entity_poly.type
_entity_poly.pdbx_seq_one_letter_code
_entity_poly.pdbx_strand_id
1 'polypeptide(L)'
;TTRGWIMHDSRGIQPDVITTWYLDSIVSPQKNKITFVTLLMSQDPFIIIPVEYIELFKDCSGITFEPILNSRNKEELKQFVHIKISNVLNKANKKTNFVPNGEEGCNHCNIPRVTLFDILYYDQKTLDKALDFNLTCEWIGGGRFPNRWIVVSQKVRQIILKNKLLRKGCFEPILSVPPF
;
A
#
# COMPACT_ATOMS: atom_id res chain seq x y z
N THR A 1 18.58 6.10 -10.93
CA THR A 1 17.36 6.12 -11.78
C THR A 1 16.18 5.71 -10.94
N THR A 2 15.09 6.48 -10.96
CA THR A 2 13.84 6.16 -10.24
C THR A 2 13.16 5.01 -10.94
N ARG A 3 12.92 3.88 -10.25
CA ARG A 3 12.31 2.68 -10.83
C ARG A 3 11.01 2.23 -10.16
N GLY A 4 10.65 2.84 -9.06
CA GLY A 4 9.41 2.53 -8.35
C GLY A 4 8.93 3.72 -7.52
N TRP A 5 7.73 3.60 -7.00
CA TRP A 5 7.07 4.65 -6.23
C TRP A 5 6.35 4.04 -5.05
N ILE A 6 6.48 4.67 -3.91
CA ILE A 6 5.61 4.41 -2.77
C ILE A 6 4.32 5.18 -3.00
N MET A 7 3.21 4.50 -2.80
CA MET A 7 1.89 5.11 -2.85
C MET A 7 1.33 5.22 -1.44
N HIS A 8 0.93 6.40 -1.03
CA HIS A 8 0.38 6.64 0.30
C HIS A 8 -0.79 7.63 0.27
N ASP A 9 -1.55 7.68 1.35
CA ASP A 9 -2.58 8.71 1.52
C ASP A 9 -1.94 9.98 2.04
N SER A 10 -1.97 11.04 1.22
CA SER A 10 -1.37 12.35 1.56
C SER A 10 -2.17 13.14 2.59
N ARG A 11 -3.32 12.65 3.03
CA ARG A 11 -4.22 13.42 3.89
C ARG A 11 -3.85 13.38 5.36
N GLY A 12 -2.93 12.51 5.76
CA GLY A 12 -2.53 12.35 7.17
C GLY A 12 -3.65 11.88 8.10
N ILE A 13 -4.82 11.58 7.55
CA ILE A 13 -5.96 11.06 8.30
C ILE A 13 -5.76 9.56 8.38
N GLN A 14 -5.36 9.09 9.56
CA GLN A 14 -5.53 7.68 9.87
C GLN A 14 -7.02 7.44 9.99
N PRO A 15 -7.65 6.66 9.10
CA PRO A 15 -9.05 6.32 9.25
C PRO A 15 -9.20 5.53 10.55
N ASP A 16 -10.18 5.90 11.35
CA ASP A 16 -10.56 5.13 12.52
C ASP A 16 -10.80 3.67 12.13
N VAL A 17 -10.42 2.82 13.04
CA VAL A 17 -10.39 1.36 12.94
C VAL A 17 -11.57 0.77 12.19
N ILE A 18 -11.27 0.11 11.08
CA ILE A 18 -12.22 -0.79 10.45
C ILE A 18 -11.72 -2.22 10.69
N THR A 19 -12.41 -2.91 11.58
CA THR A 19 -12.20 -4.33 11.78
C THR A 19 -12.83 -5.09 10.62
N THR A 20 -12.03 -5.91 9.96
CA THR A 20 -12.42 -6.96 9.03
C THR A 20 -13.53 -6.65 8.01
N TRP A 21 -13.20 -6.61 6.73
CA TRP A 21 -14.10 -6.81 5.56
C TRP A 21 -15.37 -5.96 5.48
N TYR A 22 -15.62 -5.09 6.46
CA TYR A 22 -16.84 -4.34 6.62
C TYR A 22 -16.54 -2.85 6.63
N LEU A 23 -16.89 -2.18 5.55
CA LEU A 23 -17.01 -0.73 5.58
C LEU A 23 -18.23 -0.37 6.42
N ASP A 24 -18.00 0.17 7.58
CA ASP A 24 -19.05 0.86 8.28
C ASP A 24 -19.41 2.16 7.54
N SER A 25 -20.62 2.63 7.68
CA SER A 25 -21.16 3.82 7.00
C SER A 25 -20.36 5.11 7.19
N ILE A 26 -19.33 5.08 8.02
CA ILE A 26 -18.48 6.23 8.36
C ILE A 26 -17.42 6.51 7.29
N VAL A 27 -16.96 5.51 6.54
CA VAL A 27 -16.04 5.71 5.40
C VAL A 27 -16.85 5.57 4.12
N SER A 28 -17.40 6.67 3.66
CA SER A 28 -17.98 6.71 2.32
C SER A 28 -16.82 6.79 1.32
N PRO A 29 -16.52 5.72 0.57
CA PRO A 29 -15.54 5.79 -0.48
C PRO A 29 -15.94 6.91 -1.43
N GLN A 30 -15.02 7.84 -1.70
CA GLN A 30 -15.33 8.94 -2.57
C GLN A 30 -15.54 8.41 -3.99
N LYS A 31 -16.70 8.71 -4.56
CA LYS A 31 -16.98 8.50 -5.97
C LYS A 31 -15.82 9.11 -6.77
N ASN A 32 -15.19 8.33 -7.64
CA ASN A 32 -14.07 8.75 -8.50
C ASN A 32 -12.69 8.90 -7.83
N LYS A 33 -12.41 8.21 -6.71
CA LYS A 33 -11.07 8.22 -6.10
C LYS A 33 -10.69 6.87 -5.51
N ILE A 34 -9.39 6.61 -5.49
CA ILE A 34 -8.84 5.53 -4.67
C ILE A 34 -8.98 5.91 -3.20
N THR A 35 -9.52 5.00 -2.43
CA THR A 35 -9.62 5.15 -0.97
C THR A 35 -8.68 4.15 -0.33
N PHE A 36 -7.78 4.65 0.52
CA PHE A 36 -6.93 3.80 1.36
C PHE A 36 -7.61 3.65 2.71
N VAL A 37 -7.67 2.42 3.17
CA VAL A 37 -8.14 2.09 4.50
C VAL A 37 -7.01 1.37 5.22
N THR A 38 -6.54 1.93 6.32
CA THR A 38 -5.60 1.27 7.21
C THR A 38 -6.38 0.60 8.31
N LEU A 39 -6.31 -0.71 8.37
CA LEU A 39 -6.97 -1.48 9.43
C LEU A 39 -6.08 -1.48 10.68
N LEU A 40 -6.66 -1.14 11.83
CA LEU A 40 -6.02 -1.39 13.12
C LEU A 40 -5.88 -2.89 13.32
N MET A 41 -4.69 -3.39 13.42
CA MET A 41 -4.32 -4.79 13.70
C MET A 41 -4.08 -5.73 12.51
N SER A 42 -4.29 -5.36 11.30
CA SER A 42 -3.84 -6.23 10.20
C SER A 42 -3.04 -5.43 9.21
N GLN A 43 -1.82 -5.22 9.27
CA GLN A 43 -1.00 -5.95 8.39
C GLN A 43 -0.80 -5.32 7.01
N ASP A 44 -1.75 -5.27 6.13
CA ASP A 44 -1.55 -4.78 4.77
C ASP A 44 -2.51 -3.63 4.45
N PRO A 45 -2.08 -2.64 3.66
CA PRO A 45 -2.94 -1.53 3.30
C PRO A 45 -4.13 -2.02 2.46
N PHE A 46 -5.30 -1.55 2.81
CA PHE A 46 -6.54 -1.88 2.14
C PHE A 46 -6.87 -0.81 1.10
N ILE A 47 -6.86 -1.17 -0.17
CA ILE A 47 -7.13 -0.24 -1.28
C ILE A 47 -8.53 -0.51 -1.83
N ILE A 48 -9.39 0.49 -1.77
CA ILE A 48 -10.72 0.43 -2.34
C ILE A 48 -10.78 1.32 -3.57
N ILE A 49 -11.33 0.80 -4.65
CA ILE A 49 -11.62 1.55 -5.85
C ILE A 49 -13.07 1.34 -6.30
N PRO A 50 -13.69 2.32 -6.98
CA PRO A 50 -14.92 2.08 -7.72
C PRO A 50 -14.74 0.99 -8.78
N VAL A 51 -15.78 0.17 -8.98
CA VAL A 51 -15.75 -0.98 -9.92
C VAL A 51 -15.42 -0.55 -11.35
N GLU A 52 -15.85 0.64 -11.78
CA GLU A 52 -15.54 1.20 -13.10
C GLU A 52 -14.04 1.37 -13.38
N TYR A 53 -13.19 1.35 -12.34
CA TYR A 53 -11.73 1.48 -12.49
C TYR A 53 -11.00 0.14 -12.59
N ILE A 54 -11.69 -1.00 -12.48
CA ILE A 54 -11.08 -2.32 -12.68
C ILE A 54 -10.37 -2.37 -14.04
N GLU A 55 -11.03 -1.87 -15.08
CA GLU A 55 -10.48 -1.86 -16.44
C GLU A 55 -9.15 -1.10 -16.57
N LEU A 56 -8.90 -0.10 -15.74
CA LEU A 56 -7.64 0.64 -15.73
C LEU A 56 -6.47 -0.20 -15.21
N PHE A 57 -6.74 -1.18 -14.36
CA PHE A 57 -5.73 -1.98 -13.66
C PHE A 57 -5.75 -3.46 -14.05
N LYS A 58 -6.63 -3.90 -14.96
CA LYS A 58 -6.77 -5.32 -15.33
C LYS A 58 -5.47 -5.96 -15.86
N ASP A 59 -4.65 -5.16 -16.56
CA ASP A 59 -3.36 -5.60 -17.10
C ASP A 59 -2.18 -5.30 -16.18
N CYS A 60 -2.45 -4.97 -14.91
CA CYS A 60 -1.41 -4.76 -13.90
C CYS A 60 -1.16 -6.04 -13.12
N SER A 61 0.11 -6.37 -12.96
CA SER A 61 0.56 -7.53 -12.22
C SER A 61 0.64 -7.26 -10.70
N GLY A 62 0.56 -8.33 -9.90
CA GLY A 62 0.72 -8.27 -8.44
C GLY A 62 -0.55 -7.97 -7.66
N ILE A 63 -1.70 -7.93 -8.32
CA ILE A 63 -2.99 -7.68 -7.69
C ILE A 63 -4.06 -8.71 -8.07
N THR A 64 -5.06 -8.81 -7.19
CA THR A 64 -6.37 -9.41 -7.46
C THR A 64 -7.46 -8.46 -7.01
N PHE A 65 -8.65 -8.61 -7.56
CA PHE A 65 -9.82 -7.83 -7.15
C PHE A 65 -10.74 -8.70 -6.31
N GLU A 66 -11.06 -8.23 -5.11
CA GLU A 66 -11.91 -8.96 -4.17
C GLU A 66 -13.17 -8.14 -3.85
N PRO A 67 -14.33 -8.79 -3.68
CA PRO A 67 -15.56 -8.10 -3.31
C PRO A 67 -15.45 -7.51 -1.92
N ILE A 68 -16.16 -6.42 -1.70
CA ILE A 68 -16.30 -5.77 -0.38
C ILE A 68 -17.72 -6.03 0.12
N LEU A 69 -17.82 -6.49 1.37
CA LEU A 69 -19.11 -6.75 1.99
C LEU A 69 -19.53 -5.60 2.90
N ASN A 70 -20.82 -5.33 2.94
CA ASN A 70 -21.40 -4.41 3.91
C ASN A 70 -21.36 -5.02 5.31
N SER A 71 -20.95 -4.25 6.31
CA SER A 71 -20.80 -4.76 7.69
C SER A 71 -22.13 -5.22 8.31
N ARG A 72 -23.23 -4.58 7.97
CA ARG A 72 -24.53 -4.81 8.62
C ARG A 72 -25.27 -6.01 8.03
N ASN A 73 -25.42 -6.05 6.71
CA ASN A 73 -26.24 -7.07 6.03
C ASN A 73 -25.43 -8.15 5.33
N LYS A 74 -24.08 -8.04 5.34
CA LYS A 74 -23.16 -8.98 4.67
C LYS A 74 -23.32 -9.06 3.14
N GLU A 75 -24.06 -8.14 2.55
CA GLU A 75 -24.22 -8.07 1.09
C GLU A 75 -23.02 -7.41 0.44
N GLU A 76 -22.76 -7.78 -0.81
CA GLU A 76 -21.69 -7.20 -1.60
C GLU A 76 -21.97 -5.74 -1.97
N LEU A 77 -20.98 -4.88 -1.76
CA LEU A 77 -21.00 -3.49 -2.20
C LEU A 77 -20.60 -3.42 -3.69
N LYS A 78 -21.56 -3.68 -4.58
CA LYS A 78 -21.36 -3.77 -6.04
C LYS A 78 -20.70 -2.55 -6.69
N GLN A 79 -20.63 -1.43 -6.00
CA GLN A 79 -20.05 -0.17 -6.51
C GLN A 79 -18.54 -0.08 -6.27
N PHE A 80 -17.99 -0.93 -5.42
CA PHE A 80 -16.59 -0.87 -4.99
C PHE A 80 -15.95 -2.25 -4.95
N VAL A 81 -14.65 -2.26 -5.13
CA VAL A 81 -13.83 -3.47 -5.07
C VAL A 81 -12.55 -3.19 -4.30
N HIS A 82 -12.07 -4.21 -3.59
CA HIS A 82 -10.78 -4.21 -2.93
C HIS A 82 -9.68 -4.67 -3.90
N ILE A 83 -8.61 -3.90 -4.00
CA ILE A 83 -7.36 -4.34 -4.63
C ILE A 83 -6.51 -5.02 -3.57
N LYS A 84 -6.37 -6.33 -3.68
CA LYS A 84 -5.47 -7.13 -2.86
C LYS A 84 -4.12 -7.26 -3.53
N ILE A 85 -3.06 -6.87 -2.82
CA ILE A 85 -1.69 -7.01 -3.30
C ILE A 85 -1.09 -8.28 -2.69
N SER A 86 -0.58 -9.16 -3.54
CA SER A 86 -0.04 -10.45 -3.12
C SER A 86 1.49 -10.50 -3.12
N ASN A 87 2.15 -9.63 -3.88
CA ASN A 87 3.59 -9.64 -4.01
C ASN A 87 4.28 -8.80 -2.93
N VAL A 88 5.27 -9.40 -2.26
CA VAL A 88 6.10 -8.74 -1.27
C VAL A 88 7.53 -8.66 -1.81
N LEU A 89 8.11 -7.46 -1.84
CA LEU A 89 9.50 -7.27 -2.24
C LEU A 89 10.46 -7.92 -1.24
N ASN A 90 11.66 -8.21 -1.70
CA ASN A 90 12.76 -8.54 -0.78
C ASN A 90 13.05 -7.34 0.13
N LYS A 91 13.86 -7.58 1.19
CA LYS A 91 14.29 -6.49 2.07
C LYS A 91 14.91 -5.34 1.30
N ALA A 92 14.65 -4.14 1.76
CA ALA A 92 15.27 -2.93 1.24
C ALA A 92 16.81 -3.00 1.37
N ASN A 93 17.51 -2.29 0.50
CA ASN A 93 18.98 -2.22 0.53
C ASN A 93 19.44 -1.55 1.84
N LYS A 94 20.62 -1.96 2.34
CA LYS A 94 21.25 -1.42 3.56
C LYS A 94 21.46 0.10 3.54
N LYS A 95 21.42 0.72 2.36
CA LYS A 95 21.47 2.17 2.19
C LYS A 95 20.22 2.88 2.68
N THR A 96 19.11 2.15 2.81
CA THR A 96 17.87 2.69 3.42
C THR A 96 18.09 2.92 4.91
N ASN A 97 17.86 4.14 5.35
CA ASN A 97 18.03 4.50 6.75
C ASN A 97 16.76 4.14 7.56
N PHE A 98 16.70 2.92 8.02
CA PHE A 98 15.68 2.48 8.96
C PHE A 98 16.15 2.66 10.39
N VAL A 99 15.32 3.28 11.22
CA VAL A 99 15.55 3.35 12.65
C VAL A 99 14.55 2.42 13.35
N PRO A 100 15.04 1.47 14.18
CA PRO A 100 14.17 0.63 14.97
C PRO A 100 13.22 1.46 15.82
N ASN A 101 11.96 1.08 15.88
CA ASN A 101 10.92 1.80 16.58
C ASN A 101 10.54 1.03 17.86
N GLY A 102 11.22 1.32 18.96
CA GLY A 102 11.02 0.63 20.23
C GLY A 102 11.83 -0.66 20.39
N GLU A 103 11.48 -1.44 21.41
CA GLU A 103 12.10 -2.72 21.70
C GLU A 103 11.92 -3.72 20.55
N GLU A 104 12.80 -4.67 20.44
CA GLU A 104 12.88 -5.68 19.37
C GLU A 104 11.56 -6.42 19.14
N GLY A 105 10.73 -5.91 18.24
CA GLY A 105 9.51 -6.56 17.82
C GLY A 105 8.36 -6.52 18.84
N CYS A 106 7.19 -6.94 18.36
CA CYS A 106 6.04 -7.12 19.23
C CYS A 106 6.14 -8.48 19.94
N ASN A 107 5.99 -8.52 21.25
CA ASN A 107 6.05 -9.74 22.06
C ASN A 107 5.04 -10.84 21.62
N HIS A 108 4.02 -10.48 20.84
CA HIS A 108 3.02 -11.44 20.34
C HIS A 108 3.26 -11.89 18.90
N CYS A 109 3.69 -10.98 18.00
CA CYS A 109 3.85 -11.29 16.58
C CYS A 109 5.30 -11.29 16.10
N ASN A 110 6.22 -10.87 16.95
CA ASN A 110 7.68 -10.77 16.69
C ASN A 110 8.02 -10.00 15.39
N ILE A 111 7.13 -9.09 14.96
CA ILE A 111 7.33 -8.28 13.76
C ILE A 111 8.20 -7.07 14.12
N PRO A 112 9.39 -6.94 13.52
CA PRO A 112 10.22 -5.77 13.73
C PRO A 112 9.54 -4.54 13.12
N ARG A 113 9.52 -3.44 13.87
CA ARG A 113 8.95 -2.15 13.46
C ARG A 113 10.07 -1.18 13.19
N VAL A 114 9.97 -0.48 12.08
CA VAL A 114 10.97 0.51 11.70
C VAL A 114 10.32 1.82 11.30
N THR A 115 11.01 2.92 11.53
CA THR A 115 10.68 4.23 10.96
C THR A 115 11.63 4.50 9.82
N LEU A 116 11.11 4.96 8.68
CA LEU A 116 11.89 5.42 7.56
C LEU A 116 12.08 6.93 7.68
N PHE A 117 13.34 7.38 7.67
CA PHE A 117 13.68 8.81 7.73
C PHE A 117 14.16 9.38 6.41
N ASP A 118 14.31 8.55 5.39
CA ASP A 118 14.89 8.92 4.11
C ASP A 118 14.23 8.15 2.96
N ILE A 119 14.81 8.23 1.80
CA ILE A 119 14.37 7.55 0.59
C ILE A 119 14.56 6.03 0.74
N LEU A 120 13.61 5.28 0.21
CA LEU A 120 13.67 3.82 0.15
C LEU A 120 14.56 3.36 -1.00
N TYR A 121 15.58 2.57 -0.69
CA TYR A 121 16.52 2.01 -1.66
C TYR A 121 16.32 0.51 -1.79
N TYR A 122 16.35 0.00 -3.02
CA TYR A 122 16.36 -1.43 -3.33
C TYR A 122 17.52 -1.79 -4.24
N ASP A 123 17.97 -3.02 -4.13
CA ASP A 123 18.90 -3.58 -5.12
C ASP A 123 18.22 -3.65 -6.49
N GLN A 124 18.97 -3.36 -7.54
CA GLN A 124 18.48 -3.41 -8.91
C GLN A 124 17.79 -4.73 -9.24
N LYS A 125 18.36 -5.86 -8.80
CA LYS A 125 17.82 -7.21 -9.00
C LYS A 125 16.44 -7.41 -8.37
N THR A 126 16.15 -6.73 -7.25
CA THR A 126 14.83 -6.76 -6.60
C THR A 126 13.80 -6.02 -7.44
N LEU A 127 14.17 -4.82 -7.93
CA LEU A 127 13.30 -4.01 -8.75
C LEU A 127 13.06 -4.58 -10.15
N ASP A 128 14.03 -5.30 -10.72
CA ASP A 128 13.87 -5.99 -12.01
C ASP A 128 12.84 -7.13 -11.95
N LYS A 129 12.60 -7.69 -10.76
CA LYS A 129 11.59 -8.73 -10.50
C LYS A 129 10.30 -8.19 -9.92
N ALA A 130 10.23 -6.90 -9.62
CA ALA A 130 9.05 -6.29 -9.05
C ALA A 130 7.88 -6.31 -10.05
N LEU A 131 6.69 -6.57 -9.53
CA LEU A 131 5.45 -6.51 -10.27
C LEU A 131 4.93 -5.06 -10.34
N ASP A 132 3.80 -4.84 -10.99
CA ASP A 132 3.20 -3.51 -11.05
C ASP A 132 2.74 -3.00 -9.67
N PHE A 133 2.27 -3.91 -8.81
CA PHE A 133 1.96 -3.63 -7.41
C PHE A 133 2.72 -4.59 -6.49
N ASN A 134 3.30 -4.03 -5.43
CA ASN A 134 4.07 -4.77 -4.45
C ASN A 134 3.84 -4.16 -3.06
N LEU A 135 4.14 -4.95 -2.02
CA LEU A 135 4.29 -4.48 -0.65
C LEU A 135 5.77 -4.45 -0.26
N THR A 136 6.16 -3.55 0.62
CA THR A 136 7.48 -3.62 1.25
C THR A 136 7.58 -4.89 2.11
N CYS A 137 8.79 -5.45 2.26
CA CYS A 137 9.04 -6.50 3.24
C CYS A 137 8.96 -5.94 4.66
N GLU A 138 9.41 -4.72 4.84
CA GLU A 138 9.49 -4.03 6.12
C GLU A 138 8.12 -3.53 6.57
N TRP A 139 7.92 -3.58 7.89
CA TRP A 139 6.77 -2.99 8.57
C TRP A 139 7.17 -1.59 9.03
N ILE A 140 6.66 -0.57 8.33
CA ILE A 140 7.07 0.82 8.47
C ILE A 140 6.00 1.61 9.20
N GLY A 141 6.40 2.38 10.19
CA GLY A 141 5.53 3.27 10.94
C GLY A 141 5.82 3.28 12.43
N GLY A 142 5.48 4.41 13.06
CA GLY A 142 5.62 4.59 14.50
C GLY A 142 4.41 4.09 15.28
N GLY A 143 4.63 3.71 16.55
CA GLY A 143 3.58 3.38 17.49
C GLY A 143 2.97 1.99 17.31
N ARG A 144 1.65 1.88 17.53
CA ARG A 144 0.97 0.57 17.64
C ARG A 144 0.65 -0.09 16.30
N PHE A 145 0.79 0.61 15.16
CA PHE A 145 0.23 0.19 13.87
C PHE A 145 1.21 0.36 12.71
N PRO A 146 2.28 -0.46 12.66
CA PRO A 146 3.12 -0.49 11.48
C PRO A 146 2.35 -1.11 10.31
N ASN A 147 2.60 -0.59 9.12
CA ASN A 147 2.01 -1.11 7.87
C ASN A 147 3.12 -1.42 6.87
N ARG A 148 2.87 -2.36 5.97
CA ARG A 148 3.67 -2.45 4.76
C ARG A 148 3.28 -1.31 3.82
N TRP A 149 4.28 -0.73 3.18
CA TRP A 149 4.00 0.31 2.20
C TRP A 149 3.77 -0.29 0.82
N ILE A 150 2.91 0.37 0.06
CA ILE A 150 2.60 -0.03 -1.31
C ILE A 150 3.65 0.55 -2.25
N VAL A 151 4.29 -0.33 -3.00
CA VAL A 151 5.27 0.02 -4.03
C VAL A 151 4.66 -0.25 -5.39
N VAL A 152 4.59 0.77 -6.23
CA VAL A 152 3.98 0.68 -7.56
C VAL A 152 4.98 0.96 -8.68
N SER A 153 4.75 0.36 -9.85
CA SER A 153 5.51 0.64 -11.06
C SER A 153 5.21 2.05 -11.60
N GLN A 154 6.08 2.53 -12.49
CA GLN A 154 5.83 3.78 -13.21
C GLN A 154 4.54 3.71 -14.05
N LYS A 155 4.20 2.54 -14.59
CA LYS A 155 2.96 2.29 -15.33
C LYS A 155 1.73 2.59 -14.45
N VAL A 156 1.66 2.00 -13.27
CA VAL A 156 0.57 2.22 -12.31
C VAL A 156 0.48 3.69 -11.90
N ARG A 157 1.62 4.30 -11.55
CA ARG A 157 1.65 5.73 -11.21
C ARG A 157 1.07 6.60 -12.33
N GLN A 158 1.42 6.34 -13.59
CA GLN A 158 0.89 7.06 -14.74
C GLN A 158 -0.62 6.87 -14.90
N ILE A 159 -1.13 5.63 -14.76
CA ILE A 159 -2.57 5.34 -14.78
C ILE A 159 -3.29 6.18 -13.72
N ILE A 160 -2.80 6.16 -12.50
CA ILE A 160 -3.42 6.88 -11.37
C ILE A 160 -3.42 8.40 -11.59
N LEU A 161 -2.30 8.97 -12.03
CA LEU A 161 -2.20 10.41 -12.26
C LEU A 161 -3.01 10.88 -13.48
N LYS A 162 -3.00 10.13 -14.59
CA LYS A 162 -3.77 10.44 -15.80
C LYS A 162 -5.27 10.48 -15.50
N ASN A 163 -5.75 9.55 -14.69
CA ASN A 163 -7.16 9.45 -14.30
C ASN A 163 -7.49 10.27 -13.04
N LYS A 164 -6.55 11.06 -12.51
CA LYS A 164 -6.73 11.92 -11.33
C LYS A 164 -7.24 11.18 -10.08
N LEU A 165 -6.91 9.89 -9.95
CA LEU A 165 -7.36 9.06 -8.83
C LEU A 165 -6.66 9.43 -7.52
N LEU A 166 -5.41 9.90 -7.59
CA LEU A 166 -4.64 10.48 -6.50
C LEU A 166 -3.90 11.72 -6.95
N ARG A 167 -3.45 12.53 -5.98
CA ARG A 167 -2.60 13.70 -6.24
C ARG A 167 -1.15 13.27 -6.48
N LYS A 168 -0.37 14.09 -7.21
CA LYS A 168 1.05 13.84 -7.48
C LYS A 168 1.87 13.67 -6.19
N GLY A 169 1.58 14.45 -5.15
CA GLY A 169 2.25 14.37 -3.84
C GLY A 169 1.97 13.10 -3.03
N CYS A 170 1.11 12.19 -3.52
CA CYS A 170 0.90 10.88 -2.92
C CYS A 170 1.95 9.84 -3.35
N PHE A 171 2.98 10.22 -4.08
CA PHE A 171 4.02 9.33 -4.58
C PHE A 171 5.40 9.81 -4.19
N GLU A 172 6.16 8.95 -3.54
CA GLU A 172 7.57 9.15 -3.23
C GLU A 172 8.43 8.21 -4.08
N PRO A 173 9.59 8.68 -4.58
CA PRO A 173 10.44 7.87 -5.43
C PRO A 173 11.13 6.77 -4.64
N ILE A 174 11.31 5.62 -5.29
CA ILE A 174 12.24 4.57 -4.85
C ILE A 174 13.48 4.63 -5.73
N LEU A 175 14.65 4.50 -5.12
CA LEU A 175 15.90 4.50 -5.83
C LEU A 175 16.49 3.09 -5.93
N SER A 176 17.08 2.78 -7.08
CA SER A 176 17.84 1.55 -7.26
C SER A 176 19.30 1.76 -6.88
N VAL A 177 19.87 0.75 -6.23
CA VAL A 177 21.31 0.64 -6.02
C VAL A 177 21.85 -0.34 -7.08
N PRO A 178 22.82 0.07 -7.91
CA PRO A 178 23.42 -0.83 -8.88
C PRO A 178 24.13 -2.00 -8.17
N PRO A 179 24.24 -3.16 -8.81
CA PRO A 179 25.08 -4.24 -8.31
C PRO A 179 26.53 -3.77 -8.28
N PHE A 180 27.23 -4.08 -7.20
CA PHE A 180 28.69 -3.96 -7.14
C PHE A 180 29.35 -5.11 -7.90
#